data_1890ac58db79a18a1d23b83744d95ab1
#
_entry.id   1890ac58db79a18a1d23b83744d95ab1
#
_cell.length_a   1.000
_cell.length_b   1.000
_cell.length_c   1.000
_cell.angle_alpha   90.00
_cell.angle_beta   90.00
_cell.angle_gamma   90.00
#
_symmetry.space_group_name_H-M   'P 1'
#
loop_
_entity.id
_entity.type
_entity.pdbx_description
1 polymer ?
#
loop_
_entity_poly.entity_id
_entity_poly.type
_entity_poly.pdbx_seq_one_letter_code
_entity_poly.pdbx_strand_id
1 'polypeptide(L)'
;DQSGQRRWFPINANRSIERSFIMAKDRLITPGYCFILAANFLLYFGFWLLIPVLPFYLSEFFQTGNSTIGIVLSCYTVAALCIRPFSGYLLDTFARKPLYLFAYFIFMMMFGGYLIAGSLTLFIIFRIIHGVSFGMVTVGGNTVVIDIMPSSRRGEGLGYYGLTNNTAMSIGPMFGLFLHDAGVSFATLFCYAFGSCILGFLCASLVKTPYKPPVKREPISLDRFILLKGMPAGLSLL
;
A
#
# COMPACT_ATOMS: atom_id res chain seq x y z
N ASP A 1 0.65 0.07 -73.18
CA ASP A 1 1.23 -0.91 -72.28
C ASP A 1 2.00 -0.21 -71.16
N GLN A 2 1.30 0.07 -70.04
CA GLN A 2 1.92 0.65 -68.86
C GLN A 2 1.83 -0.36 -67.73
N SER A 3 2.85 -1.21 -67.62
CA SER A 3 3.04 -2.13 -66.54
C SER A 3 3.39 -1.37 -65.24
N GLY A 4 2.39 -1.26 -64.34
CA GLY A 4 2.56 -0.64 -63.04
C GLY A 4 3.52 -1.44 -62.15
N GLN A 5 4.68 -0.88 -61.86
CA GLN A 5 5.57 -1.33 -60.81
C GLN A 5 4.91 -1.02 -59.44
N ARG A 6 4.24 -2.01 -58.82
CA ARG A 6 3.89 -1.95 -57.43
C ARG A 6 5.17 -2.10 -56.58
N ARG A 7 5.66 -1.00 -56.00
CA ARG A 7 6.72 -1.03 -54.99
C ARG A 7 6.20 -1.76 -53.75
N TRP A 8 6.65 -2.98 -53.56
CA TRP A 8 6.48 -3.71 -52.32
C TRP A 8 7.40 -3.08 -51.26
N PHE A 9 6.88 -2.19 -50.44
CA PHE A 9 7.57 -1.82 -49.21
C PHE A 9 7.46 -2.98 -48.22
N PRO A 10 8.55 -3.44 -47.60
CA PRO A 10 8.51 -4.50 -46.62
C PRO A 10 7.85 -3.97 -45.32
N ILE A 11 6.55 -4.19 -45.18
CA ILE A 11 5.74 -3.82 -44.02
C ILE A 11 6.32 -4.41 -42.72
N ASN A 12 7.14 -5.46 -42.79
CA ASN A 12 7.74 -6.12 -41.66
C ASN A 12 8.93 -5.41 -41.02
N ALA A 13 9.70 -4.62 -41.78
CA ALA A 13 10.88 -3.92 -41.26
C ALA A 13 10.47 -2.78 -40.32
N ASN A 14 9.40 -2.06 -40.64
CA ASN A 14 8.93 -0.95 -39.79
C ASN A 14 8.30 -1.46 -38.48
N ARG A 15 7.60 -2.60 -38.51
CA ARG A 15 7.03 -3.24 -37.30
C ARG A 15 8.10 -3.80 -36.37
N SER A 16 9.22 -4.29 -36.86
CA SER A 16 10.32 -4.78 -36.03
C SER A 16 11.08 -3.62 -35.38
N ILE A 17 11.24 -2.52 -36.08
CA ILE A 17 11.87 -1.28 -35.54
C ILE A 17 10.95 -0.64 -34.52
N GLU A 18 9.63 -0.52 -34.78
CA GLU A 18 8.65 -0.02 -33.81
C GLU A 18 8.58 -0.93 -32.55
N ARG A 19 8.57 -2.25 -32.72
CA ARG A 19 8.63 -3.20 -31.57
C ARG A 19 9.94 -3.07 -30.79
N SER A 20 11.09 -2.87 -31.47
CA SER A 20 12.37 -2.64 -30.78
C SER A 20 12.40 -1.30 -30.04
N PHE A 21 11.80 -0.24 -30.61
CA PHE A 21 11.65 1.06 -29.94
C PHE A 21 10.69 0.98 -28.75
N ILE A 22 9.59 0.25 -28.87
CA ILE A 22 8.62 0.00 -27.80
C ILE A 22 9.28 -0.82 -26.68
N MET A 23 9.99 -1.90 -27.01
CA MET A 23 10.71 -2.72 -26.02
C MET A 23 11.87 -1.99 -25.33
N ALA A 24 12.58 -1.11 -26.03
CA ALA A 24 13.65 -0.31 -25.43
C ALA A 24 13.13 0.76 -24.42
N LYS A 25 11.87 1.15 -24.55
CA LYS A 25 11.23 2.18 -23.70
C LYS A 25 10.58 1.60 -22.45
N ASP A 26 10.33 0.29 -22.38
CA ASP A 26 9.56 -0.37 -21.33
C ASP A 26 10.44 -0.96 -20.24
N ARG A 27 11.30 -0.14 -19.61
CA ARG A 27 12.07 -0.58 -18.43
C ARG A 27 11.17 -0.54 -17.20
N LEU A 28 10.88 -1.72 -16.61
CA LEU A 28 10.15 -1.83 -15.35
C LEU A 28 11.01 -1.37 -14.16
N ILE A 29 12.26 -1.84 -14.11
CA ILE A 29 13.18 -1.54 -13.02
C ILE A 29 13.76 -0.12 -13.25
N THR A 30 13.10 0.84 -12.65
CA THR A 30 13.51 2.24 -12.57
C THR A 30 13.80 2.63 -11.13
N PRO A 31 14.62 3.66 -10.84
CA PRO A 31 14.84 4.11 -9.48
C PRO A 31 13.53 4.39 -8.71
N GLY A 32 12.55 5.03 -9.37
CA GLY A 32 11.24 5.29 -8.78
C GLY A 32 10.49 4.02 -8.41
N TYR A 33 10.58 2.98 -9.27
CA TYR A 33 9.97 1.69 -9.01
C TYR A 33 10.67 0.95 -7.85
N CYS A 34 12.00 0.98 -7.77
CA CYS A 34 12.74 0.42 -6.64
C CYS A 34 12.39 1.13 -5.31
N PHE A 35 12.25 2.46 -5.34
CA PHE A 35 11.84 3.21 -4.15
C PHE A 35 10.43 2.87 -3.69
N ILE A 36 9.47 2.67 -4.59
CA ILE A 36 8.11 2.28 -4.17
C ILE A 36 8.05 0.85 -3.64
N LEU A 37 8.85 -0.08 -4.20
CA LEU A 37 8.98 -1.44 -3.67
C LEU A 37 9.57 -1.42 -2.24
N ALA A 38 10.64 -0.66 -2.03
CA ALA A 38 11.27 -0.50 -0.72
C ALA A 38 10.30 0.15 0.28
N ALA A 39 9.59 1.21 -0.13
CA ALA A 39 8.59 1.86 0.69
C ALA A 39 7.47 0.90 1.12
N ASN A 40 6.98 0.09 0.19
CA ASN A 40 5.95 -0.92 0.45
C ASN A 40 6.45 -2.00 1.42
N PHE A 41 7.63 -2.55 1.16
CA PHE A 41 8.24 -3.55 2.03
C PHE A 41 8.40 -3.02 3.47
N LEU A 42 9.00 -1.84 3.63
CA LEU A 42 9.27 -1.24 4.94
C LEU A 42 8.00 -0.87 5.71
N LEU A 43 6.95 -0.42 5.03
CA LEU A 43 5.64 -0.18 5.61
C LEU A 43 5.05 -1.47 6.18
N TYR A 44 4.99 -2.50 5.35
CA TYR A 44 4.44 -3.79 5.77
C TYR A 44 5.32 -4.50 6.79
N PHE A 45 6.64 -4.37 6.71
CA PHE A 45 7.56 -4.95 7.68
C PHE A 45 7.34 -4.36 9.08
N GLY A 46 7.29 -3.02 9.20
CA GLY A 46 6.98 -2.38 10.48
C GLY A 46 5.61 -2.80 11.05
N PHE A 47 4.61 -2.96 10.19
CA PHE A 47 3.29 -3.42 10.58
C PHE A 47 3.30 -4.89 11.05
N TRP A 48 3.83 -5.81 10.24
CA TRP A 48 3.84 -7.24 10.53
C TRP A 48 4.74 -7.61 11.71
N LEU A 49 5.82 -6.85 11.95
CA LEU A 49 6.68 -7.00 13.12
C LEU A 49 5.88 -6.90 14.42
N LEU A 50 4.94 -5.96 14.49
CA LEU A 50 4.19 -5.70 15.72
C LEU A 50 2.94 -6.56 15.89
N ILE A 51 2.35 -7.08 14.82
CA ILE A 51 1.09 -7.83 14.89
C ILE A 51 1.10 -8.93 15.95
N PRO A 52 2.09 -9.84 16.02
CA PRO A 52 2.11 -10.90 17.03
C PRO A 52 2.51 -10.40 18.42
N VAL A 53 3.15 -9.24 18.52
CA VAL A 53 3.63 -8.67 19.79
C VAL A 53 2.52 -7.89 20.51
N LEU A 54 1.59 -7.30 19.75
CA LEU A 54 0.51 -6.48 20.33
C LEU A 54 -0.37 -7.18 21.36
N PRO A 55 -0.76 -8.47 21.21
CA PRO A 55 -1.49 -9.19 22.26
C PRO A 55 -0.73 -9.25 23.58
N PHE A 56 0.58 -9.50 23.54
CA PHE A 56 1.44 -9.51 24.73
C PHE A 56 1.50 -8.13 25.37
N TYR A 57 1.73 -7.08 24.57
CA TYR A 57 1.71 -5.71 25.05
C TYR A 57 0.40 -5.34 25.75
N LEU A 58 -0.76 -5.69 25.16
CA LEU A 58 -2.06 -5.39 25.74
C LEU A 58 -2.31 -6.19 27.05
N SER A 59 -1.85 -7.44 27.08
CA SER A 59 -1.97 -8.29 28.27
C SER A 59 -1.06 -7.82 29.41
N GLU A 60 0.20 -7.52 29.12
CA GLU A 60 1.20 -7.20 30.14
C GLU A 60 1.14 -5.75 30.60
N PHE A 61 1.02 -4.80 29.67
CA PHE A 61 1.06 -3.37 29.98
C PHE A 61 -0.30 -2.84 30.46
N PHE A 62 -1.40 -3.22 29.80
CA PHE A 62 -2.75 -2.78 30.18
C PHE A 62 -3.51 -3.81 31.03
N GLN A 63 -2.95 -4.99 31.28
CA GLN A 63 -3.56 -6.08 32.05
C GLN A 63 -4.97 -6.45 31.56
N THR A 64 -5.16 -6.46 30.25
CA THR A 64 -6.47 -6.70 29.64
C THR A 64 -6.70 -8.18 29.34
N GLY A 65 -7.96 -8.61 29.45
CA GLY A 65 -8.35 -9.98 29.09
C GLY A 65 -8.45 -10.20 27.57
N ASN A 66 -8.46 -11.47 27.16
CA ASN A 66 -8.44 -11.90 25.75
C ASN A 66 -9.57 -11.28 24.90
N SER A 67 -10.76 -11.11 25.48
CA SER A 67 -11.90 -10.48 24.79
C SER A 67 -11.59 -9.04 24.39
N THR A 68 -11.02 -8.26 25.32
CA THR A 68 -10.63 -6.86 25.07
C THR A 68 -9.51 -6.78 24.04
N ILE A 69 -8.51 -7.68 24.11
CA ILE A 69 -7.44 -7.78 23.11
C ILE A 69 -8.03 -7.98 21.71
N GLY A 70 -8.96 -8.94 21.57
CA GLY A 70 -9.65 -9.20 20.30
C GLY A 70 -10.37 -7.96 19.77
N ILE A 71 -11.10 -7.22 20.61
CA ILE A 71 -11.79 -5.98 20.22
C ILE A 71 -10.80 -4.93 19.75
N VAL A 72 -9.71 -4.69 20.49
CA VAL A 72 -8.69 -3.68 20.16
C VAL A 72 -8.02 -3.99 18.83
N LEU A 73 -7.69 -5.24 18.55
CA LEU A 73 -7.10 -5.66 17.29
C LEU A 73 -8.10 -5.56 16.13
N SER A 74 -9.37 -5.91 16.40
CA SER A 74 -10.44 -5.83 15.39
C SER A 74 -10.78 -4.39 14.99
N CYS A 75 -10.74 -3.42 15.92
CA CYS A 75 -10.99 -2.01 15.62
C CYS A 75 -10.12 -1.49 14.48
N TYR A 76 -8.84 -1.88 14.43
CA TYR A 76 -7.92 -1.53 13.35
C TYR A 76 -8.42 -2.06 12.00
N THR A 77 -8.78 -3.34 11.96
CA THR A 77 -9.22 -4.00 10.71
C THR A 77 -10.52 -3.42 10.21
N VAL A 78 -11.49 -3.19 11.10
CA VAL A 78 -12.77 -2.56 10.77
C VAL A 78 -12.54 -1.16 10.21
N ALA A 79 -11.72 -0.35 10.87
CA ALA A 79 -11.40 1.00 10.42
C ALA A 79 -10.74 1.00 9.03
N ALA A 80 -9.80 0.06 8.79
CA ALA A 80 -9.15 -0.09 7.49
C ALA A 80 -10.12 -0.53 6.38
N LEU A 81 -11.07 -1.40 6.69
CA LEU A 81 -12.10 -1.82 5.73
C LEU A 81 -13.08 -0.69 5.41
N CYS A 82 -13.52 0.05 6.41
CA CYS A 82 -14.48 1.15 6.24
C CYS A 82 -13.93 2.26 5.34
N ILE A 83 -12.64 2.58 5.40
CA ILE A 83 -12.05 3.66 4.60
C ILE A 83 -11.77 3.26 3.15
N ARG A 84 -11.57 1.97 2.83
CA ARG A 84 -11.17 1.50 1.49
C ARG A 84 -12.08 1.96 0.35
N PRO A 85 -13.42 1.88 0.46
CA PRO A 85 -14.31 2.39 -0.59
C PRO A 85 -14.10 3.89 -0.86
N PHE A 86 -13.88 4.68 0.21
CA PHE A 86 -13.67 6.13 0.10
C PHE A 86 -12.28 6.48 -0.40
N SER A 87 -11.28 5.62 -0.19
CA SER A 87 -9.90 5.84 -0.60
C SER A 87 -9.78 6.02 -2.12
N GLY A 88 -10.51 5.23 -2.91
CA GLY A 88 -10.56 5.37 -4.37
C GLY A 88 -11.08 6.75 -4.79
N TYR A 89 -12.21 7.17 -4.24
CA TYR A 89 -12.79 8.48 -4.50
C TYR A 89 -11.84 9.63 -4.13
N LEU A 90 -11.18 9.54 -2.97
CA LEU A 90 -10.21 10.55 -2.54
C LEU A 90 -8.99 10.62 -3.47
N LEU A 91 -8.48 9.47 -3.96
CA LEU A 91 -7.35 9.41 -4.89
C LEU A 91 -7.70 9.91 -6.30
N ASP A 92 -8.96 9.88 -6.69
CA ASP A 92 -9.42 10.45 -7.96
C ASP A 92 -9.71 11.95 -7.82
N THR A 93 -10.12 12.41 -6.63
CA THR A 93 -10.46 13.81 -6.36
C THR A 93 -9.23 14.66 -6.04
N PHE A 94 -8.26 14.10 -5.35
CA PHE A 94 -7.04 14.79 -4.94
C PHE A 94 -5.82 14.28 -5.72
N ALA A 95 -4.71 15.03 -5.65
CA ALA A 95 -3.45 14.58 -6.23
C ALA A 95 -2.98 13.28 -5.53
N ARG A 96 -2.77 12.22 -6.30
CA ARG A 96 -2.55 10.85 -5.80
C ARG A 96 -1.33 10.72 -4.90
N LYS A 97 -0.17 11.26 -5.34
CA LYS A 97 1.07 11.15 -4.55
C LYS A 97 1.01 11.94 -3.23
N PRO A 98 0.59 13.20 -3.18
CA PRO A 98 0.46 13.93 -1.90
C PRO A 98 -0.49 13.23 -0.92
N LEU A 99 -1.62 12.71 -1.40
CA LEU A 99 -2.57 11.98 -0.55
C LEU A 99 -1.98 10.67 -0.02
N TYR A 100 -1.24 9.92 -0.88
CA TYR A 100 -0.50 8.73 -0.47
C TYR A 100 0.54 9.04 0.61
N LEU A 101 1.35 10.10 0.42
CA LEU A 101 2.34 10.51 1.40
C LEU A 101 1.71 10.98 2.70
N PHE A 102 0.60 11.71 2.65
CA PHE A 102 -0.14 12.13 3.84
C PHE A 102 -0.66 10.92 4.63
N ALA A 103 -1.27 9.95 3.96
CA ALA A 103 -1.72 8.72 4.60
C ALA A 103 -0.55 7.91 5.19
N TYR A 104 0.58 7.84 4.47
CA TYR A 104 1.79 7.17 4.95
C TYR A 104 2.37 7.88 6.18
N PHE A 105 2.38 9.21 6.18
CA PHE A 105 2.84 9.99 7.32
C PHE A 105 2.00 9.73 8.57
N ILE A 106 0.66 9.74 8.46
CA ILE A 106 -0.23 9.41 9.59
C ILE A 106 0.01 7.97 10.05
N PHE A 107 0.10 7.02 9.12
CA PHE A 107 0.39 5.62 9.43
C PHE A 107 1.68 5.47 10.24
N MET A 108 2.75 6.11 9.80
CA MET A 108 4.04 6.12 10.49
C MET A 108 3.93 6.75 11.88
N MET A 109 3.26 7.91 12.02
CA MET A 109 3.10 8.61 13.30
C MET A 109 2.37 7.78 14.35
N MET A 110 1.50 6.85 13.95
CA MET A 110 0.78 6.00 14.91
C MET A 110 1.69 5.04 15.67
N PHE A 111 2.81 4.61 15.09
CA PHE A 111 3.81 3.83 15.83
C PHE A 111 4.47 4.67 16.94
N GLY A 112 4.76 5.94 16.66
CA GLY A 112 5.19 6.90 17.69
C GLY A 112 4.10 7.17 18.74
N GLY A 113 2.83 7.20 18.29
CA GLY A 113 1.67 7.32 19.17
C GLY A 113 1.57 6.19 20.21
N TYR A 114 1.90 4.96 19.82
CA TYR A 114 1.89 3.81 20.74
C TYR A 114 2.89 3.95 21.89
N LEU A 115 4.00 4.66 21.69
CA LEU A 115 4.99 4.93 22.73
C LEU A 115 4.46 5.85 23.85
N ILE A 116 3.51 6.72 23.53
CA ILE A 116 2.92 7.70 24.44
C ILE A 116 1.50 7.32 24.92
N ALA A 117 0.99 6.16 24.48
CA ALA A 117 -0.34 5.69 24.83
C ALA A 117 -0.39 5.22 26.28
N GLY A 118 -0.54 6.14 27.23
CA GLY A 118 -0.63 5.85 28.67
C GLY A 118 -1.95 5.25 29.12
N SER A 119 -2.95 5.12 28.25
CA SER A 119 -4.25 4.50 28.57
C SER A 119 -4.74 3.61 27.42
N LEU A 120 -5.52 2.59 27.78
CA LEU A 120 -6.14 1.68 26.79
C LEU A 120 -7.05 2.43 25.82
N THR A 121 -7.81 3.41 26.29
CA THR A 121 -8.68 4.24 25.45
C THR A 121 -7.90 5.00 24.39
N LEU A 122 -6.79 5.65 24.79
CA LEU A 122 -5.93 6.37 23.86
C LEU A 122 -5.29 5.42 22.85
N PHE A 123 -4.87 4.23 23.29
CA PHE A 123 -4.34 3.19 22.42
C PHE A 123 -5.38 2.75 21.38
N ILE A 124 -6.65 2.55 21.75
CA ILE A 124 -7.74 2.21 20.83
C ILE A 124 -7.94 3.34 19.79
N ILE A 125 -7.93 4.59 20.21
CA ILE A 125 -8.05 5.74 19.30
C ILE A 125 -6.91 5.70 18.26
N PHE A 126 -5.67 5.50 18.70
CA PHE A 126 -4.54 5.36 17.80
C PHE A 126 -4.68 4.14 16.87
N ARG A 127 -5.21 3.02 17.33
CA ARG A 127 -5.49 1.83 16.51
C ARG A 127 -6.51 2.12 15.41
N ILE A 128 -7.57 2.88 15.70
CA ILE A 128 -8.57 3.28 14.71
C ILE A 128 -7.95 4.20 13.66
N ILE A 129 -7.24 5.25 14.08
CA ILE A 129 -6.57 6.19 13.16
C ILE A 129 -5.53 5.45 12.31
N HIS A 130 -4.77 4.54 12.92
CA HIS A 130 -3.79 3.70 12.23
C HIS A 130 -4.46 2.80 11.19
N GLY A 131 -5.62 2.20 11.49
CA GLY A 131 -6.40 1.41 10.54
C GLY A 131 -6.90 2.23 9.36
N VAL A 132 -7.45 3.42 9.62
CA VAL A 132 -7.87 4.37 8.55
C VAL A 132 -6.69 4.72 7.65
N SER A 133 -5.57 5.11 8.22
CA SER A 133 -4.37 5.48 7.45
C SER A 133 -3.81 4.29 6.66
N PHE A 134 -3.86 3.08 7.22
CA PHE A 134 -3.47 1.84 6.52
C PHE A 134 -4.34 1.57 5.31
N GLY A 135 -5.67 1.66 5.46
CA GLY A 135 -6.59 1.50 4.34
C GLY A 135 -6.30 2.47 3.20
N MET A 136 -6.03 3.74 3.53
CA MET A 136 -5.68 4.76 2.53
C MET A 136 -4.31 4.55 1.90
N VAL A 137 -3.27 4.26 2.69
CA VAL A 137 -1.90 4.13 2.18
C VAL A 137 -1.75 2.90 1.29
N THR A 138 -2.44 1.81 1.58
CA THR A 138 -2.38 0.59 0.76
C THR A 138 -3.05 0.78 -0.61
N VAL A 139 -4.21 1.42 -0.65
CA VAL A 139 -4.89 1.77 -1.92
C VAL A 139 -4.07 2.82 -2.68
N GLY A 140 -3.56 3.84 -1.99
CA GLY A 140 -2.71 4.87 -2.58
C GLY A 140 -1.42 4.32 -3.16
N GLY A 141 -0.75 3.41 -2.46
CA GLY A 141 0.46 2.75 -2.93
C GLY A 141 0.23 1.92 -4.20
N ASN A 142 -0.85 1.14 -4.25
CA ASN A 142 -1.26 0.42 -5.46
C ASN A 142 -1.51 1.37 -6.64
N THR A 143 -2.13 2.52 -6.39
CA THR A 143 -2.40 3.52 -7.43
C THR A 143 -1.11 4.18 -7.92
N VAL A 144 -0.22 4.58 -7.00
CA VAL A 144 1.07 5.21 -7.32
C VAL A 144 1.96 4.26 -8.11
N VAL A 145 2.06 2.98 -7.73
CA VAL A 145 2.88 2.00 -8.44
C VAL A 145 2.37 1.78 -9.87
N ILE A 146 1.04 1.73 -10.09
CA ILE A 146 0.45 1.62 -11.42
C ILE A 146 0.76 2.86 -12.28
N ASP A 147 0.80 4.05 -11.68
CA ASP A 147 1.04 5.30 -12.41
C ASP A 147 2.49 5.45 -12.89
N ILE A 148 3.45 4.78 -12.25
CA ILE A 148 4.87 4.85 -12.63
C ILE A 148 5.33 3.69 -13.52
N MET A 149 4.51 2.64 -13.65
CA MET A 149 4.85 1.47 -14.48
C MET A 149 4.39 1.63 -15.92
N PRO A 150 5.16 1.06 -16.90
CA PRO A 150 4.70 0.92 -18.27
C PRO A 150 3.43 0.06 -18.35
N SER A 151 2.49 0.44 -19.21
CA SER A 151 1.21 -0.27 -19.38
C SER A 151 1.39 -1.74 -19.80
N SER A 152 2.41 -2.01 -20.61
CA SER A 152 2.76 -3.35 -21.12
C SER A 152 3.25 -4.32 -20.04
N ARG A 153 3.74 -3.82 -18.89
CA ARG A 153 4.36 -4.63 -17.82
C ARG A 153 3.67 -4.49 -16.46
N ARG A 154 2.43 -3.98 -16.44
CA ARG A 154 1.69 -3.77 -15.18
C ARG A 154 1.47 -5.04 -14.37
N GLY A 155 1.14 -6.16 -15.04
CA GLY A 155 0.95 -7.44 -14.34
C GLY A 155 2.20 -7.91 -13.61
N GLU A 156 3.36 -7.87 -14.29
CA GLU A 156 4.65 -8.22 -13.71
C GLU A 156 5.03 -7.27 -12.57
N GLY A 157 4.87 -5.96 -12.77
CA GLY A 157 5.20 -4.97 -11.77
C GLY A 157 4.32 -5.05 -10.52
N LEU A 158 3.02 -5.32 -10.66
CA LEU A 158 2.14 -5.58 -9.52
C LEU A 158 2.49 -6.88 -8.82
N GLY A 159 2.97 -7.89 -9.55
CA GLY A 159 3.49 -9.13 -8.97
C GLY A 159 4.66 -8.89 -8.02
N TYR A 160 5.68 -8.13 -8.46
CA TYR A 160 6.81 -7.76 -7.60
C TYR A 160 6.39 -6.88 -6.43
N TYR A 161 5.44 -5.95 -6.64
CA TYR A 161 4.91 -5.11 -5.57
C TYR A 161 4.18 -5.94 -4.51
N GLY A 162 3.36 -6.92 -4.91
CA GLY A 162 2.73 -7.88 -4.01
C GLY A 162 3.74 -8.78 -3.29
N LEU A 163 4.84 -9.17 -3.98
CA LEU A 163 5.89 -9.99 -3.39
C LEU A 163 6.58 -9.27 -2.22
N THR A 164 6.78 -7.95 -2.27
CA THR A 164 7.35 -7.20 -1.15
C THR A 164 6.47 -7.26 0.09
N ASN A 165 5.14 -7.20 -0.06
CA ASN A 165 4.21 -7.38 1.04
C ASN A 165 4.28 -8.81 1.61
N ASN A 166 4.25 -9.83 0.75
CA ASN A 166 4.31 -11.23 1.19
C ASN A 166 5.63 -11.54 1.92
N THR A 167 6.74 -10.98 1.44
CA THR A 167 8.05 -11.12 2.11
C THR A 167 8.01 -10.47 3.50
N ALA A 168 7.48 -9.25 3.61
CA ALA A 168 7.33 -8.57 4.89
C ALA A 168 6.41 -9.34 5.86
N MET A 169 5.31 -9.90 5.34
CA MET A 169 4.37 -10.75 6.10
C MET A 169 5.03 -12.02 6.63
N SER A 170 5.98 -12.58 5.87
CA SER A 170 6.67 -13.82 6.28
C SER A 170 7.74 -13.54 7.33
N ILE A 171 8.56 -12.50 7.15
CA ILE A 171 9.71 -12.26 8.04
C ILE A 171 9.39 -11.33 9.22
N GLY A 172 8.42 -10.42 9.07
CA GLY A 172 8.06 -9.46 10.11
C GLY A 172 7.65 -10.10 11.43
N PRO A 173 6.66 -11.03 11.43
CA PRO A 173 6.23 -11.74 12.64
C PRO A 173 7.36 -12.52 13.32
N MET A 174 8.21 -13.17 12.53
CA MET A 174 9.36 -13.91 13.03
C MET A 174 10.32 -12.99 13.80
N PHE A 175 10.66 -11.84 13.20
CA PHE A 175 11.51 -10.84 13.86
C PHE A 175 10.86 -10.28 15.11
N GLY A 176 9.56 -9.96 15.07
CA GLY A 176 8.83 -9.42 16.21
C GLY A 176 8.85 -10.37 17.41
N LEU A 177 8.51 -11.65 17.19
CA LEU A 177 8.53 -12.66 18.25
C LEU A 177 9.94 -12.96 18.74
N PHE A 178 10.91 -13.11 17.83
CA PHE A 178 12.29 -13.36 18.21
C PHE A 178 12.86 -12.26 19.14
N LEU A 179 12.58 -11.00 18.83
CA LEU A 179 13.02 -9.89 19.65
C LEU A 179 12.27 -9.83 20.99
N HIS A 180 10.97 -10.15 21.00
CA HIS A 180 10.17 -10.23 22.22
C HIS A 180 10.70 -11.34 23.13
N ASP A 181 10.93 -12.54 22.60
CA ASP A 181 11.46 -13.69 23.35
C ASP A 181 12.88 -13.44 23.86
N ALA A 182 13.67 -12.62 23.15
CA ALA A 182 14.98 -12.15 23.60
C ALA A 182 14.90 -11.07 24.71
N GLY A 183 13.71 -10.73 25.20
CA GLY A 183 13.50 -9.76 26.29
C GLY A 183 13.61 -8.30 25.86
N VAL A 184 13.52 -8.00 24.56
CA VAL A 184 13.52 -6.61 24.07
C VAL A 184 12.22 -5.92 24.49
N SER A 185 12.33 -4.72 25.04
CA SER A 185 11.17 -3.95 25.53
C SER A 185 10.18 -3.60 24.41
N PHE A 186 8.88 -3.53 24.73
CA PHE A 186 7.85 -3.12 23.77
C PHE A 186 8.12 -1.75 23.15
N ALA A 187 8.64 -0.81 23.94
CA ALA A 187 9.03 0.51 23.44
C ALA A 187 10.08 0.41 22.33
N THR A 188 11.08 -0.45 22.49
CA THR A 188 12.11 -0.68 21.47
C THR A 188 11.52 -1.33 20.21
N LEU A 189 10.57 -2.25 20.36
CA LEU A 189 9.88 -2.87 19.22
C LEU A 189 9.04 -1.84 18.43
N PHE A 190 8.35 -0.94 19.14
CA PHE A 190 7.64 0.18 18.50
C PHE A 190 8.61 1.13 17.81
N CYS A 191 9.79 1.40 18.38
CA CYS A 191 10.84 2.20 17.73
C CYS A 191 11.38 1.54 16.46
N TYR A 192 11.55 0.22 16.42
CA TYR A 192 11.97 -0.48 15.21
C TYR A 192 10.91 -0.40 14.10
N ALA A 193 9.63 -0.60 14.43
CA ALA A 193 8.55 -0.43 13.49
C ALA A 193 8.45 1.01 12.98
N PHE A 194 8.58 2.00 13.87
CA PHE A 194 8.59 3.41 13.54
C PHE A 194 9.77 3.77 12.62
N GLY A 195 10.99 3.34 12.96
CA GLY A 195 12.20 3.54 12.17
C GLY A 195 12.09 2.92 10.77
N SER A 196 11.56 1.69 10.67
CA SER A 196 11.27 1.06 9.38
C SER A 196 10.32 1.93 8.53
N CYS A 197 9.25 2.44 9.14
CA CYS A 197 8.28 3.29 8.43
C CYS A 197 8.87 4.68 8.07
N ILE A 198 9.77 5.25 8.86
CA ILE A 198 10.50 6.48 8.51
C ILE A 198 11.31 6.25 7.22
N LEU A 199 12.11 5.19 7.18
CA LEU A 199 12.88 4.84 5.99
C LEU A 199 11.98 4.60 4.78
N GLY A 200 10.86 3.90 4.97
CA GLY A 200 9.87 3.67 3.93
C GLY A 200 9.21 4.97 3.44
N PHE A 201 8.88 5.88 4.34
CA PHE A 201 8.34 7.20 3.99
C PHE A 201 9.34 8.03 3.18
N LEU A 202 10.61 8.02 3.55
CA LEU A 202 11.68 8.66 2.78
C LEU A 202 11.78 8.08 1.37
N CYS A 203 11.77 6.75 1.24
CA CYS A 203 11.72 6.09 -0.07
C CYS A 203 10.47 6.51 -0.87
N ALA A 204 9.28 6.52 -0.25
CA ALA A 204 8.04 6.95 -0.90
C ALA A 204 8.10 8.39 -1.39
N SER A 205 8.73 9.29 -0.64
CA SER A 205 8.87 10.70 -0.98
C SER A 205 9.74 10.91 -2.23
N LEU A 206 10.77 10.07 -2.44
CA LEU A 206 11.68 10.11 -3.58
C LEU A 206 11.05 9.58 -4.89
N VAL A 207 9.92 8.89 -4.83
CA VAL A 207 9.21 8.39 -6.01
C VAL A 207 8.72 9.58 -6.85
N LYS A 208 9.14 9.67 -8.10
CA LYS A 208 8.64 10.66 -9.06
C LYS A 208 7.43 10.09 -9.79
N THR A 209 6.27 10.71 -9.64
CA THR A 209 5.04 10.33 -10.35
C THR A 209 4.75 11.32 -11.48
N PRO A 210 4.25 10.87 -12.65
CA PRO A 210 3.73 11.78 -13.64
C PRO A 210 2.57 12.58 -13.05
N TYR A 211 2.53 13.88 -13.32
CA TYR A 211 1.41 14.71 -12.88
C TYR A 211 0.14 14.28 -13.61
N LYS A 212 -0.85 13.84 -12.85
CA LYS A 212 -2.21 13.61 -13.35
C LYS A 212 -3.11 14.68 -12.70
N PRO A 213 -3.74 15.53 -13.51
CA PRO A 213 -4.67 16.52 -12.98
C PRO A 213 -5.82 15.80 -12.27
N PRO A 214 -6.32 16.33 -11.14
CA PRO A 214 -7.48 15.80 -10.48
C PRO A 214 -8.68 15.81 -11.43
N VAL A 215 -9.45 14.72 -11.43
CA VAL A 215 -10.68 14.64 -12.23
C VAL A 215 -11.73 15.61 -11.65
N LYS A 216 -12.52 16.21 -12.56
CA LYS A 216 -13.58 17.14 -12.18
C LYS A 216 -14.46 16.54 -11.08
N ARG A 217 -14.63 17.25 -9.98
CA ARG A 217 -15.38 16.79 -8.81
C ARG A 217 -16.82 16.51 -9.21
N GLU A 218 -17.21 15.25 -9.23
CA GLU A 218 -18.60 14.86 -9.28
C GLU A 218 -19.08 14.52 -7.85
N PRO A 219 -20.34 14.78 -7.50
CA PRO A 219 -20.86 14.50 -6.17
C PRO A 219 -20.72 13.01 -5.84
N ILE A 220 -20.50 12.72 -4.56
CA ILE A 220 -20.47 11.36 -4.04
C ILE A 220 -21.85 10.75 -4.24
N SER A 221 -21.98 9.77 -5.11
CA SER A 221 -23.19 8.96 -5.26
C SER A 221 -22.93 7.55 -4.71
N LEU A 222 -23.88 7.02 -3.95
CA LEU A 222 -23.81 5.66 -3.38
C LEU A 222 -23.72 4.60 -4.48
N ASP A 223 -24.27 4.87 -5.66
CA ASP A 223 -24.22 3.97 -6.83
C ASP A 223 -22.79 3.65 -7.31
N ARG A 224 -21.81 4.51 -6.95
CA ARG A 224 -20.40 4.29 -7.26
C ARG A 224 -19.72 3.30 -6.31
N PHE A 225 -20.26 3.15 -5.09
CA PHE A 225 -19.72 2.25 -4.07
C PHE A 225 -20.41 0.89 -4.08
N ILE A 226 -21.68 0.83 -4.53
CA ILE A 226 -22.48 -0.39 -4.55
C ILE A 226 -23.00 -0.58 -5.98
N LEU A 227 -22.29 -1.40 -6.76
CA LEU A 227 -22.76 -1.80 -8.07
C LEU A 227 -23.77 -2.93 -7.90
N LEU A 228 -25.05 -2.57 -7.64
CA LEU A 228 -26.14 -3.53 -7.43
C LEU A 228 -26.24 -4.57 -8.58
N LYS A 229 -25.91 -4.17 -9.82
CA LYS A 229 -25.84 -5.07 -10.98
C LYS A 229 -24.69 -6.08 -10.92
N GLY A 230 -23.64 -5.80 -10.15
CA GLY A 230 -22.49 -6.70 -9.96
C GLY A 230 -22.61 -7.61 -8.72
N MET A 231 -23.57 -7.36 -7.84
CA MET A 231 -23.79 -8.18 -6.63
C MET A 231 -23.98 -9.68 -6.90
N PRO A 232 -24.74 -10.11 -7.91
CA PRO A 232 -24.89 -11.53 -8.19
C PRO A 232 -23.56 -12.22 -8.50
N ALA A 233 -22.66 -11.55 -9.24
CA ALA A 233 -21.34 -12.07 -9.55
C ALA A 233 -20.39 -12.07 -8.34
N GLY A 234 -20.50 -11.08 -7.45
CA GLY A 234 -19.73 -11.02 -6.21
C GLY A 234 -20.15 -12.08 -5.19
N LEU A 235 -21.45 -12.36 -5.09
CA LEU A 235 -21.98 -13.40 -4.19
C LEU A 235 -21.69 -14.83 -4.66
N SER A 236 -21.45 -15.05 -5.95
CA SER A 236 -21.06 -16.37 -6.48
C SER A 236 -19.61 -16.74 -6.20
N LEU A 237 -18.79 -15.81 -5.66
CA LEU A 237 -17.39 -16.00 -5.29
C LEU A 237 -17.20 -16.18 -3.77
N LEU A 238 -18.26 -16.09 -2.98
CA LEU A 238 -18.30 -16.41 -1.54
C LEU A 238 -18.82 -17.83 -1.31
#